data_2bdb960c0f59f343782b7d77969e1bf0
#
_entry.id   2bdb960c0f59f343782b7d77969e1bf0
#
_cell.length_a   1.000
_cell.length_b   1.000
_cell.length_c   1.000
_cell.angle_alpha   90.00
_cell.angle_beta   90.00
_cell.angle_gamma   90.00
#
_symmetry.space_group_name_H-M   'P 1'
#
loop_
_entity.id
_entity.type
_entity.pdbx_description
1 polymer ?
#
loop_
_entity_poly.entity_id
_entity_poly.type
_entity_poly.pdbx_seq_one_letter_code
_entity_poly.pdbx_strand_id
1 'polypeptide(L)'
;MANAIVRKAGMKGRWGGSAHASSNGLQVETGVAACGRGRPHPRKKASGGEDAHFAVVSEDLSTAVLGVADGVGGYAERGVDSGDYARVLCLAAADCVASETTLSLREVLRDAHETAQLPGAATACFARLHGDYVEGVVIGDAGARVIRNNEVLLSTSAQYHAFDQPYQLAHAPPSGKPDTPDDTSTFELDGLDVNDVVIVASDGLFDNVFDSEIASVIESTQFGSNDGDVDNATTTVAGRLLQLADERASNTVADTPRARELVKEREKQPKGGPMRGGGAGLLRGLANFGGSNSSNNDSENGGGGGGKQDDITIVVGLVSDKNRCEESLRKSREGCISHVEQTREMMRPAMAKMERRKQLRAKVEGAFTEAVEGTPAKTEDALEEQPLFSREEVEQMDKARLRSELEALGLPTSGRVERLRLRLAAVKQDPEGASSKGQQSRKESSK
;
A
#
# COMPACT_ATOMS: atom_id res chain seq x y z
N MET A 1 19.05 13.42 3.70
CA MET A 1 19.67 12.33 4.47
C MET A 1 18.98 12.30 5.83
N ALA A 2 17.91 11.53 5.94
CA ALA A 2 17.22 11.30 7.21
C ALA A 2 17.71 9.95 7.73
N ASN A 3 18.56 9.99 8.76
CA ASN A 3 19.03 8.78 9.43
C ASN A 3 17.98 8.32 10.42
N ALA A 4 17.60 7.06 10.33
CA ALA A 4 16.87 6.39 11.39
C ALA A 4 17.65 6.55 12.70
N ILE A 5 16.97 6.97 13.78
CA ILE A 5 17.59 7.04 15.11
C ILE A 5 17.64 5.60 15.65
N VAL A 6 18.71 4.90 15.29
CA VAL A 6 19.08 3.62 15.91
C VAL A 6 19.90 3.96 17.14
N ARG A 7 19.37 3.70 18.34
CA ARG A 7 20.21 3.64 19.56
C ARG A 7 21.06 2.38 19.45
N LYS A 8 22.31 2.52 18.99
CA LYS A 8 23.27 1.42 18.90
C LYS A 8 23.58 0.84 20.27
N ALA A 9 23.11 -0.38 20.51
CA ALA A 9 23.90 -1.34 21.29
C ALA A 9 24.89 -1.99 20.28
N GLY A 10 26.17 -1.73 20.44
CA GLY A 10 27.16 -2.16 19.46
C GLY A 10 27.42 -3.65 19.55
N MET A 11 27.38 -4.31 18.39
CA MET A 11 28.29 -5.44 18.10
C MET A 11 28.25 -5.74 16.59
N LYS A 12 29.43 -5.88 15.99
CA LYS A 12 29.63 -6.36 14.61
C LYS A 12 29.71 -7.88 14.64
N GLY A 13 28.98 -8.55 13.74
CA GLY A 13 29.26 -9.96 13.53
C GLY A 13 28.32 -10.69 12.59
N ARG A 14 28.82 -11.09 11.47
CA ARG A 14 28.61 -12.30 10.63
C ARG A 14 27.25 -13.01 10.63
N TRP A 15 26.73 -13.15 9.44
CA TRP A 15 25.69 -14.11 9.00
C TRP A 15 26.06 -15.54 9.41
N GLY A 16 25.31 -16.10 10.33
CA GLY A 16 25.37 -17.48 10.77
C GLY A 16 24.36 -17.62 11.88
N GLY A 17 23.28 -18.41 11.67
CA GLY A 17 22.23 -18.62 12.66
C GLY A 17 22.83 -18.95 14.02
N SER A 18 22.71 -18.01 14.95
CA SER A 18 23.10 -18.23 16.34
C SER A 18 21.84 -18.41 17.18
N ALA A 19 21.68 -19.64 17.65
CA ALA A 19 20.74 -19.94 18.72
C ALA A 19 21.19 -19.23 19.98
N HIS A 20 20.37 -18.34 20.53
CA HIS A 20 20.62 -17.75 21.83
C HIS A 20 20.42 -18.79 22.92
N ALA A 21 21.43 -18.98 23.78
CA ALA A 21 21.30 -19.78 24.96
C ALA A 21 20.54 -18.96 26.01
N SER A 22 19.36 -19.45 26.43
CA SER A 22 18.71 -18.99 27.62
C SER A 22 19.61 -19.31 28.83
N SER A 23 19.45 -18.56 29.94
CA SER A 23 20.19 -18.74 31.18
C SER A 23 20.14 -20.16 31.77
N ASN A 24 19.37 -21.06 31.18
CA ASN A 24 19.20 -22.47 31.56
C ASN A 24 19.76 -23.47 30.53
N GLY A 25 20.52 -23.05 29.54
CA GLY A 25 21.21 -23.97 28.60
C GLY A 25 20.28 -24.67 27.56
N LEU A 26 18.98 -24.38 27.53
CA LEU A 26 18.07 -24.86 26.52
C LEU A 26 18.08 -23.87 25.35
N GLN A 27 18.36 -24.35 24.13
CA GLN A 27 18.18 -23.56 22.91
C GLN A 27 16.68 -23.36 22.71
N VAL A 28 16.23 -22.09 22.74
CA VAL A 28 14.86 -21.72 22.37
C VAL A 28 14.82 -21.54 20.87
N GLU A 29 14.00 -22.34 20.20
CA GLU A 29 13.68 -22.18 18.79
C GLU A 29 12.59 -21.12 18.68
N THR A 30 12.88 -20.01 17.99
CA THR A 30 11.94 -18.90 17.82
C THR A 30 10.95 -19.16 16.69
N GLY A 31 9.70 -18.80 16.92
CA GLY A 31 8.65 -18.75 15.92
C GLY A 31 7.98 -17.38 15.90
N VAL A 32 7.23 -17.07 14.86
CA VAL A 32 6.54 -15.79 14.71
C VAL A 32 5.05 -16.00 14.50
N ALA A 33 4.22 -15.42 15.38
CA ALA A 33 2.80 -15.23 15.13
C ALA A 33 2.54 -13.86 14.48
N ALA A 34 1.55 -13.76 13.60
CA ALA A 34 1.19 -12.52 12.97
C ALA A 34 -0.32 -12.35 12.82
N CYS A 35 -0.81 -11.13 13.00
CA CYS A 35 -2.21 -10.76 12.79
C CYS A 35 -2.32 -9.34 12.24
N GLY A 36 -3.14 -9.17 11.18
CA GLY A 36 -3.48 -7.86 10.64
C GLY A 36 -4.92 -7.45 10.97
N ARG A 37 -5.14 -6.19 11.24
CA ARG A 37 -6.46 -5.57 11.45
C ARG A 37 -6.52 -4.22 10.76
N GLY A 38 -7.66 -3.92 10.14
CA GLY A 38 -7.90 -2.64 9.50
C GLY A 38 -9.28 -2.08 9.83
N ARG A 39 -9.38 -0.75 9.86
CA ARG A 39 -10.64 0.00 9.96
C ARG A 39 -10.63 1.08 8.88
N PRO A 40 -11.54 0.98 7.89
CA PRO A 40 -11.67 2.01 6.87
C PRO A 40 -12.21 3.31 7.47
N HIS A 41 -11.77 4.43 6.91
CA HIS A 41 -12.34 5.74 7.20
C HIS A 41 -13.89 5.69 7.09
N PRO A 42 -14.64 6.32 8.02
CA PRO A 42 -16.10 6.22 8.05
C PRO A 42 -16.80 6.54 6.72
N ARG A 43 -16.25 7.47 5.93
CA ARG A 43 -16.80 7.88 4.63
C ARG A 43 -16.45 6.91 3.49
N LYS A 44 -15.39 6.11 3.64
CA LYS A 44 -14.91 5.12 2.65
C LYS A 44 -15.30 3.69 3.01
N LYS A 45 -16.12 3.51 4.03
CA LYS A 45 -16.52 2.21 4.55
C LYS A 45 -17.15 1.28 3.49
N ALA A 46 -17.85 1.84 2.52
CA ALA A 46 -18.48 1.08 1.44
C ALA A 46 -17.45 0.52 0.44
N SER A 47 -16.32 1.18 0.24
CA SER A 47 -15.21 0.72 -0.63
C SER A 47 -14.19 -0.14 0.11
N GLY A 48 -14.30 -0.29 1.44
CA GLY A 48 -13.35 -1.02 2.26
C GLY A 48 -12.11 -0.21 2.66
N GLY A 49 -12.10 1.11 2.41
CA GLY A 49 -10.97 1.99 2.67
C GLY A 49 -9.92 1.97 1.58
N GLU A 50 -8.86 2.74 1.76
CA GLU A 50 -7.71 2.85 0.85
C GLU A 50 -6.49 2.07 1.34
N ASP A 51 -6.46 1.67 2.61
CA ASP A 51 -5.40 0.84 3.18
C ASP A 51 -5.50 -0.63 2.75
N ALA A 52 -4.34 -1.28 2.74
CA ALA A 52 -4.23 -2.72 2.59
C ALA A 52 -3.09 -3.28 3.45
N HIS A 53 -3.16 -4.56 3.77
CA HIS A 53 -2.08 -5.24 4.49
C HIS A 53 -1.95 -6.71 4.08
N PHE A 54 -0.81 -7.29 4.41
CA PHE A 54 -0.59 -8.72 4.36
C PHE A 54 0.32 -9.19 5.50
N ALA A 55 0.22 -10.47 5.81
CA ALA A 55 1.22 -11.18 6.58
C ALA A 55 1.42 -12.56 5.95
N VAL A 56 2.68 -12.96 5.80
CA VAL A 56 3.07 -14.29 5.30
C VAL A 56 3.99 -14.90 6.34
N VAL A 57 3.59 -16.05 6.88
CA VAL A 57 4.40 -16.82 7.84
C VAL A 57 4.89 -18.09 7.13
N SER A 58 6.18 -18.39 7.24
CA SER A 58 6.81 -19.57 6.63
C SER A 58 6.20 -20.87 7.18
N GLU A 59 6.37 -21.97 6.44
CA GLU A 59 5.85 -23.29 6.86
C GLU A 59 6.50 -23.79 8.14
N ASP A 60 7.79 -23.50 8.31
CA ASP A 60 8.55 -23.83 9.51
C ASP A 60 8.30 -22.87 10.69
N LEU A 61 7.44 -21.86 10.50
CA LEU A 61 7.03 -20.86 11.50
C LEU A 61 8.17 -19.94 12.00
N SER A 62 9.36 -20.02 11.43
CA SER A 62 10.53 -19.27 11.87
C SER A 62 10.62 -17.87 11.30
N THR A 63 9.93 -17.60 10.19
CA THR A 63 9.99 -16.36 9.46
C THR A 63 8.59 -15.81 9.22
N ALA A 64 8.42 -14.50 9.37
CA ALA A 64 7.22 -13.80 8.93
C ALA A 64 7.60 -12.54 8.14
N VAL A 65 6.81 -12.22 7.12
CA VAL A 65 6.85 -10.91 6.45
C VAL A 65 5.52 -10.23 6.65
N LEU A 66 5.58 -9.03 7.21
CA LEU A 66 4.45 -8.16 7.52
C LEU A 66 4.48 -6.97 6.56
N GLY A 67 3.33 -6.55 6.06
CA GLY A 67 3.27 -5.40 5.17
C GLY A 67 1.99 -4.60 5.29
N VAL A 68 2.13 -3.28 5.17
CA VAL A 68 1.04 -2.31 5.06
C VAL A 68 1.32 -1.43 3.86
N ALA A 69 0.27 -1.13 3.10
CA ALA A 69 0.25 -0.10 2.06
C ALA A 69 -0.96 0.81 2.32
N ASP A 70 -0.69 2.11 2.41
CA ASP A 70 -1.69 3.13 2.67
C ASP A 70 -1.94 3.91 1.37
N GLY A 71 -3.17 3.80 0.86
CA GLY A 71 -3.57 4.35 -0.43
C GLY A 71 -3.86 5.84 -0.37
N VAL A 72 -3.19 6.62 -1.20
CA VAL A 72 -3.26 8.08 -1.20
C VAL A 72 -4.61 8.60 -1.68
N GLY A 73 -5.40 9.23 -0.80
CA GLY A 73 -6.77 9.68 -1.03
C GLY A 73 -6.95 10.76 -2.10
N GLY A 74 -5.90 11.52 -2.45
CA GLY A 74 -5.95 12.59 -3.45
C GLY A 74 -6.30 12.15 -4.88
N TYR A 75 -6.25 10.87 -5.16
CA TYR A 75 -6.65 10.28 -6.45
C TYR A 75 -8.16 10.15 -6.61
N ALA A 76 -8.93 10.16 -5.52
CA ALA A 76 -10.40 10.03 -5.53
C ALA A 76 -11.09 11.14 -6.33
N GLU A 77 -10.54 12.38 -6.36
CA GLU A 77 -11.04 13.48 -7.18
C GLU A 77 -11.03 13.20 -8.70
N ARG A 78 -10.25 12.19 -9.11
CA ARG A 78 -10.11 11.74 -10.50
C ARG A 78 -10.86 10.44 -10.77
N GLY A 79 -11.67 9.99 -9.81
CA GLY A 79 -12.40 8.72 -9.91
C GLY A 79 -11.49 7.49 -9.80
N VAL A 80 -10.30 7.62 -9.19
CA VAL A 80 -9.36 6.53 -8.95
C VAL A 80 -9.41 6.16 -7.47
N ASP A 81 -9.64 4.87 -7.19
CA ASP A 81 -9.55 4.29 -5.85
C ASP A 81 -8.12 3.80 -5.60
N SER A 82 -7.36 4.52 -4.77
CA SER A 82 -5.98 4.12 -4.41
C SER A 82 -5.94 2.84 -3.57
N GLY A 83 -7.04 2.48 -2.93
CA GLY A 83 -7.16 1.21 -2.23
C GLY A 83 -7.03 0.00 -3.14
N ASP A 84 -7.46 0.08 -4.40
CA ASP A 84 -7.24 -0.99 -5.37
C ASP A 84 -5.74 -1.17 -5.67
N TYR A 85 -5.01 -0.06 -5.81
CA TYR A 85 -3.55 -0.11 -5.99
C TYR A 85 -2.86 -0.70 -4.75
N ALA A 86 -3.20 -0.23 -3.54
CA ALA A 86 -2.64 -0.71 -2.28
C ALA A 86 -2.89 -2.22 -2.08
N ARG A 87 -4.12 -2.69 -2.36
CA ARG A 87 -4.47 -4.11 -2.25
C ARG A 87 -3.70 -4.99 -3.24
N VAL A 88 -3.55 -4.55 -4.51
CA VAL A 88 -2.77 -5.32 -5.49
C VAL A 88 -1.29 -5.30 -5.16
N LEU A 89 -0.76 -4.18 -4.65
CA LEU A 89 0.62 -4.09 -4.16
C LEU A 89 0.88 -5.10 -3.03
N CYS A 90 0.00 -5.15 -2.03
CA CYS A 90 0.09 -6.11 -0.92
C CYS A 90 -0.04 -7.57 -1.39
N LEU A 91 -0.97 -7.87 -2.31
CA LEU A 91 -1.12 -9.22 -2.86
C LEU A 91 0.11 -9.66 -3.64
N ALA A 92 0.64 -8.80 -4.50
CA ALA A 92 1.84 -9.11 -5.28
C ALA A 92 3.07 -9.31 -4.37
N ALA A 93 3.20 -8.51 -3.31
CA ALA A 93 4.24 -8.69 -2.31
C ALA A 93 4.09 -10.02 -1.56
N ALA A 94 2.87 -10.38 -1.14
CA ALA A 94 2.60 -11.66 -0.49
C ALA A 94 2.93 -12.85 -1.39
N ASP A 95 2.58 -12.79 -2.68
CA ASP A 95 2.89 -13.83 -3.66
C ASP A 95 4.39 -13.95 -3.91
N CYS A 96 5.09 -12.83 -4.02
CA CYS A 96 6.54 -12.78 -4.18
C CYS A 96 7.24 -13.43 -2.98
N VAL A 97 6.87 -13.05 -1.75
CA VAL A 97 7.43 -13.63 -0.51
C VAL A 97 7.13 -15.13 -0.39
N ALA A 98 5.93 -15.57 -0.78
CA ALA A 98 5.56 -16.99 -0.71
C ALA A 98 6.31 -17.85 -1.73
N SER A 99 6.70 -17.29 -2.89
CA SER A 99 7.41 -18.00 -3.95
C SER A 99 8.94 -17.93 -3.80
N GLU A 100 9.49 -16.79 -3.34
CA GLU A 100 10.93 -16.52 -3.26
C GLU A 100 11.32 -15.86 -1.93
N THR A 101 11.73 -16.68 -0.97
CA THR A 101 12.09 -16.19 0.38
C THR A 101 13.46 -15.50 0.45
N THR A 102 14.28 -15.57 -0.59
CA THR A 102 15.66 -15.04 -0.61
C THR A 102 15.77 -13.59 -1.08
N LEU A 103 14.72 -13.01 -1.67
CA LEU A 103 14.72 -11.64 -2.13
C LEU A 103 14.79 -10.66 -0.94
N SER A 104 15.53 -9.57 -1.11
CA SER A 104 15.46 -8.43 -0.19
C SER A 104 14.07 -7.79 -0.24
N LEU A 105 13.64 -7.18 0.86
CA LEU A 105 12.31 -6.53 0.88
C LEU A 105 12.18 -5.36 -0.10
N ARG A 106 13.31 -4.74 -0.50
CA ARG A 106 13.29 -3.73 -1.58
C ARG A 106 13.01 -4.36 -2.95
N GLU A 107 13.55 -5.55 -3.22
CA GLU A 107 13.23 -6.30 -4.43
C GLU A 107 11.78 -6.77 -4.42
N VAL A 108 11.30 -7.30 -3.31
CA VAL A 108 9.88 -7.64 -3.13
C VAL A 108 8.97 -6.44 -3.41
N LEU A 109 9.30 -5.26 -2.87
CA LEU A 109 8.52 -4.04 -3.11
C LEU A 109 8.59 -3.59 -4.58
N ARG A 110 9.75 -3.75 -5.23
CA ARG A 110 9.91 -3.43 -6.66
C ARG A 110 9.05 -4.34 -7.53
N ASP A 111 9.12 -5.64 -7.35
CA ASP A 111 8.36 -6.61 -8.11
C ASP A 111 6.85 -6.45 -7.88
N ALA A 112 6.46 -6.18 -6.63
CA ALA A 112 5.08 -5.88 -6.28
C ALA A 112 4.57 -4.60 -6.96
N HIS A 113 5.37 -3.53 -6.95
CA HIS A 113 5.04 -2.27 -7.63
C HIS A 113 4.94 -2.45 -9.16
N GLU A 114 5.87 -3.17 -9.77
CA GLU A 114 5.84 -3.48 -11.21
C GLU A 114 4.62 -4.32 -11.59
N THR A 115 4.17 -5.20 -10.68
CA THR A 115 2.97 -6.02 -10.86
C THR A 115 1.69 -5.20 -10.69
N ALA A 116 1.65 -4.27 -9.73
CA ALA A 116 0.46 -3.47 -9.39
C ALA A 116 0.21 -2.33 -10.39
N GLN A 117 -0.02 -2.64 -11.68
CA GLN A 117 -0.21 -1.66 -12.76
C GLN A 117 -1.61 -1.03 -12.77
N LEU A 118 -2.16 -0.69 -11.60
CA LEU A 118 -3.40 0.07 -11.46
C LEU A 118 -3.10 1.55 -11.25
N PRO A 119 -4.00 2.46 -11.70
CA PRO A 119 -3.91 3.86 -11.29
C PRO A 119 -4.06 3.97 -9.77
N GLY A 120 -3.28 4.82 -9.16
CA GLY A 120 -3.28 5.04 -7.72
C GLY A 120 -1.87 5.28 -7.20
N ALA A 121 -1.79 5.55 -5.92
CA ALA A 121 -0.52 5.68 -5.19
C ALA A 121 -0.68 5.13 -3.78
N ALA A 122 0.44 4.73 -3.18
CA ALA A 122 0.47 4.32 -1.78
C ALA A 122 1.82 4.60 -1.13
N THR A 123 1.80 4.88 0.16
CA THR A 123 2.96 4.69 1.04
C THR A 123 3.04 3.22 1.43
N ALA A 124 4.18 2.73 1.88
CA ALA A 124 4.30 1.33 2.27
C ALA A 124 5.39 1.10 3.32
N CYS A 125 5.16 0.12 4.19
CA CYS A 125 6.15 -0.41 5.11
C CYS A 125 6.08 -1.93 5.11
N PHE A 126 7.21 -2.60 4.83
CA PHE A 126 7.35 -4.05 4.91
C PHE A 126 8.45 -4.41 5.91
N ALA A 127 8.20 -5.40 6.75
CA ALA A 127 9.14 -5.92 7.74
C ALA A 127 9.22 -7.43 7.65
N ARG A 128 10.44 -7.99 7.69
CA ARG A 128 10.72 -9.43 7.80
C ARG A 128 11.32 -9.72 9.16
N LEU A 129 10.68 -10.63 9.88
CA LEU A 129 11.17 -11.19 11.12
C LEU A 129 11.74 -12.58 10.82
N HIS A 130 12.97 -12.83 11.20
CA HIS A 130 13.61 -14.12 11.02
C HIS A 130 14.56 -14.43 12.19
N GLY A 131 14.26 -15.46 12.98
CA GLY A 131 15.05 -15.81 14.16
C GLY A 131 15.06 -14.67 15.18
N ASP A 132 16.24 -14.14 15.48
CA ASP A 132 16.49 -13.03 16.40
C ASP A 132 16.67 -11.67 15.68
N TYR A 133 16.22 -11.55 14.44
CA TYR A 133 16.51 -10.41 13.59
C TYR A 133 15.24 -9.88 12.91
N VAL A 134 15.13 -8.56 12.76
CA VAL A 134 14.15 -7.89 11.92
C VAL A 134 14.83 -6.93 10.95
N GLU A 135 14.38 -6.96 9.70
CA GLU A 135 14.74 -5.98 8.67
C GLU A 135 13.48 -5.43 8.00
N GLY A 136 13.60 -4.28 7.36
CA GLY A 136 12.47 -3.75 6.61
C GLY A 136 12.79 -2.60 5.68
N VAL A 137 11.76 -2.23 4.93
CA VAL A 137 11.75 -1.07 4.02
C VAL A 137 10.54 -0.20 4.28
N VAL A 138 10.74 1.11 4.13
CA VAL A 138 9.69 2.13 4.28
C VAL A 138 9.74 3.08 3.11
N ILE A 139 8.58 3.44 2.57
CA ILE A 139 8.41 4.58 1.69
C ILE A 139 7.18 5.39 2.15
N GLY A 140 7.38 6.67 2.41
CA GLY A 140 6.36 7.57 2.94
C GLY A 140 6.27 7.56 4.46
N ASP A 141 5.04 7.58 5.01
CA ASP A 141 4.72 7.77 6.43
C ASP A 141 4.05 6.55 7.08
N ALA A 142 3.77 5.49 6.35
CA ALA A 142 3.64 4.16 6.95
C ALA A 142 4.94 3.80 7.68
N GLY A 143 4.87 2.94 8.72
CA GLY A 143 6.08 2.70 9.50
C GLY A 143 6.06 1.42 10.32
N ALA A 144 7.15 1.22 11.07
CA ALA A 144 7.33 0.08 11.99
C ALA A 144 7.83 0.51 13.37
N ARG A 145 7.46 -0.28 14.39
CA ARG A 145 7.97 -0.21 15.75
C ARG A 145 8.35 -1.59 16.23
N VAL A 146 9.45 -1.68 16.99
CA VAL A 146 9.81 -2.88 17.74
C VAL A 146 9.75 -2.55 19.23
N ILE A 147 8.99 -3.32 19.98
CA ILE A 147 8.71 -3.06 21.38
C ILE A 147 9.09 -4.28 22.23
N ARG A 148 9.85 -4.04 23.30
CA ARG A 148 10.20 -5.00 24.34
C ARG A 148 9.97 -4.39 25.70
N ASN A 149 9.23 -5.06 26.59
CA ASN A 149 9.07 -4.65 28.00
C ASN A 149 8.76 -3.15 28.16
N ASN A 150 7.75 -2.64 27.45
CA ASN A 150 7.36 -1.22 27.46
C ASN A 150 8.41 -0.24 26.91
N GLU A 151 9.48 -0.73 26.28
CA GLU A 151 10.50 0.09 25.64
C GLU A 151 10.43 -0.06 24.11
N VAL A 152 10.50 1.07 23.39
CA VAL A 152 10.60 1.10 21.93
C VAL A 152 12.06 0.95 21.52
N LEU A 153 12.41 -0.23 21.02
CA LEU A 153 13.77 -0.55 20.57
C LEU A 153 14.07 0.02 19.18
N LEU A 154 13.06 0.09 18.31
CA LEU A 154 13.16 0.63 16.97
C LEU A 154 11.90 1.40 16.63
N SER A 155 12.08 2.56 15.99
CA SER A 155 11.04 3.41 15.43
C SER A 155 11.51 3.93 14.07
N THR A 156 10.77 3.67 13.01
CA THR A 156 11.07 4.21 11.67
C THR A 156 10.69 5.69 11.58
N SER A 157 11.40 6.41 10.71
CA SER A 157 11.09 7.80 10.42
C SER A 157 10.29 7.91 9.13
N ALA A 158 9.24 8.71 9.12
CA ALA A 158 8.48 9.02 7.91
C ALA A 158 9.32 9.84 6.91
N GLN A 159 9.04 9.68 5.63
CA GLN A 159 9.69 10.38 4.52
C GLN A 159 8.71 11.35 3.88
N TYR A 160 9.05 12.63 3.84
CA TYR A 160 8.24 13.69 3.26
C TYR A 160 9.03 14.54 2.26
N HIS A 161 8.42 14.90 1.14
CA HIS A 161 8.90 15.97 0.24
C HIS A 161 8.64 17.35 0.83
N ALA A 162 7.50 17.52 1.47
CA ALA A 162 7.07 18.71 2.20
C ALA A 162 6.08 18.30 3.29
N PHE A 163 5.69 19.22 4.16
CA PHE A 163 4.68 18.95 5.17
C PHE A 163 3.41 18.34 4.54
N ASP A 164 2.94 17.22 5.06
CA ASP A 164 1.76 16.48 4.58
C ASP A 164 1.87 15.97 3.12
N GLN A 165 3.09 15.78 2.63
CA GLN A 165 3.38 15.23 1.30
C GLN A 165 4.38 14.08 1.42
N PRO A 166 3.93 12.89 1.81
CA PRO A 166 4.81 11.73 1.95
C PRO A 166 5.35 11.27 0.59
N TYR A 167 6.50 10.59 0.62
CA TYR A 167 6.96 9.80 -0.49
C TYR A 167 5.94 8.70 -0.79
N GLN A 168 5.68 8.41 -2.07
CA GLN A 168 4.63 7.47 -2.46
C GLN A 168 4.96 6.77 -3.78
N LEU A 169 4.78 5.47 -3.82
CA LEU A 169 4.80 4.72 -5.07
C LEU A 169 3.54 5.04 -5.86
N ALA A 170 3.68 5.25 -7.18
CA ALA A 170 2.54 5.55 -8.02
C ALA A 170 2.72 5.06 -9.45
N HIS A 171 1.65 4.53 -10.05
CA HIS A 171 1.53 4.39 -11.49
C HIS A 171 0.70 5.53 -12.07
N ALA A 172 1.23 6.19 -13.12
CA ALA A 172 0.59 7.33 -13.79
C ALA A 172 0.23 8.48 -12.84
N PRO A 173 1.22 9.05 -12.12
CA PRO A 173 0.96 10.14 -11.19
C PRO A 173 0.32 11.33 -11.91
N PRO A 174 -0.50 12.10 -11.19
CA PRO A 174 -1.20 13.28 -11.74
C PRO A 174 -0.25 14.36 -12.27
N SER A 175 0.91 14.50 -11.63
CA SER A 175 1.95 15.48 -11.99
C SER A 175 3.28 15.04 -11.36
N GLY A 176 4.38 15.45 -11.97
CA GLY A 176 5.72 15.18 -11.46
C GLY A 176 6.26 13.78 -11.79
N LYS A 177 7.43 13.48 -11.22
CA LYS A 177 8.07 12.18 -11.26
C LYS A 177 7.61 11.41 -9.99
N PRO A 178 7.10 10.18 -10.11
CA PRO A 178 6.77 9.37 -8.95
C PRO A 178 8.04 8.98 -8.19
N ASP A 179 7.90 8.75 -6.89
CA ASP A 179 8.92 8.04 -6.13
C ASP A 179 8.95 6.57 -6.57
N THR A 180 10.09 5.94 -6.34
CA THR A 180 10.37 4.58 -6.80
C THR A 180 10.77 3.69 -5.61
N PRO A 181 10.79 2.36 -5.76
CA PRO A 181 11.33 1.48 -4.72
C PRO A 181 12.78 1.76 -4.32
N ASP A 182 13.54 2.49 -5.15
CA ASP A 182 14.90 2.90 -4.81
C ASP A 182 14.96 4.08 -3.83
N ASP A 183 13.85 4.82 -3.69
CA ASP A 183 13.72 5.94 -2.76
C ASP A 183 13.33 5.47 -1.34
N THR A 184 13.21 4.16 -1.10
CA THR A 184 12.91 3.59 0.22
C THR A 184 14.03 3.78 1.22
N SER A 185 13.67 4.01 2.49
CA SER A 185 14.57 3.83 3.63
C SER A 185 14.54 2.37 4.09
N THR A 186 15.65 1.88 4.63
CA THR A 186 15.75 0.56 5.26
C THR A 186 15.93 0.69 6.76
N PHE A 187 15.48 -0.31 7.48
CA PHE A 187 15.74 -0.46 8.92
C PHE A 187 16.10 -1.90 9.24
N GLU A 188 16.83 -2.09 10.34
CA GLU A 188 17.24 -3.39 10.84
C GLU A 188 17.46 -3.36 12.35
N LEU A 189 17.24 -4.47 13.03
CA LEU A 189 17.53 -4.67 14.45
C LEU A 189 17.89 -6.13 14.69
N ASP A 190 19.07 -6.35 15.30
CA ASP A 190 19.52 -7.64 15.80
C ASP A 190 19.09 -7.85 17.24
N GLY A 191 19.02 -9.10 17.65
CA GLY A 191 18.82 -9.50 19.05
C GLY A 191 17.36 -9.40 19.49
N LEU A 192 16.43 -9.79 18.62
CA LEU A 192 15.04 -10.01 19.04
C LEU A 192 14.98 -11.17 20.04
N ASP A 193 14.13 -11.01 21.04
CA ASP A 193 13.84 -12.02 22.08
C ASP A 193 12.38 -12.47 22.03
N VAL A 194 12.10 -13.59 22.67
CA VAL A 194 10.73 -14.06 22.90
C VAL A 194 9.91 -12.98 23.62
N ASN A 195 8.71 -12.73 23.15
CA ASN A 195 7.76 -11.68 23.52
C ASN A 195 8.08 -10.28 22.95
N ASP A 196 9.07 -10.13 22.08
CA ASP A 196 9.19 -8.91 21.30
C ASP A 196 8.04 -8.78 20.33
N VAL A 197 7.51 -7.57 20.23
CA VAL A 197 6.40 -7.24 19.35
C VAL A 197 6.88 -6.27 18.25
N VAL A 198 6.62 -6.65 17.02
CA VAL A 198 6.85 -5.81 15.83
C VAL A 198 5.50 -5.30 15.34
N ILE A 199 5.34 -4.00 15.28
CA ILE A 199 4.17 -3.33 14.70
C ILE A 199 4.53 -2.76 13.36
N VAL A 200 3.76 -3.06 12.32
CA VAL A 200 3.78 -2.38 11.02
C VAL A 200 2.40 -1.74 10.81
N ALA A 201 2.35 -0.44 10.55
CA ALA A 201 1.07 0.25 10.47
C ALA A 201 1.08 1.42 9.48
N SER A 202 -0.12 1.85 9.04
CA SER A 202 -0.35 3.10 8.34
C SER A 202 -0.24 4.31 9.27
N ASP A 203 -0.23 5.50 8.71
CA ASP A 203 -0.19 6.75 9.46
C ASP A 203 -1.43 6.92 10.37
N GLY A 204 -2.56 6.28 10.03
CA GLY A 204 -3.75 6.25 10.88
C GLY A 204 -3.50 5.78 12.32
N LEU A 205 -2.48 4.93 12.56
CA LEU A 205 -2.01 4.64 13.92
C LEU A 205 -1.06 5.72 14.43
N PHE A 206 0.01 6.02 13.69
CA PHE A 206 1.13 6.83 14.20
C PHE A 206 0.81 8.32 14.30
N ASP A 207 -0.15 8.83 13.54
CA ASP A 207 -0.68 10.17 13.66
C ASP A 207 -1.54 10.36 14.92
N ASN A 208 -2.15 9.28 15.43
CA ASN A 208 -3.14 9.35 16.50
C ASN A 208 -2.64 8.81 17.85
N VAL A 209 -1.64 7.92 17.87
CA VAL A 209 -1.18 7.22 19.08
C VAL A 209 0.32 7.39 19.27
N PHE A 210 0.73 7.83 20.45
CA PHE A 210 2.16 7.97 20.78
C PHE A 210 2.83 6.61 20.95
N ASP A 211 4.12 6.51 20.64
CA ASP A 211 4.92 5.30 20.81
C ASP A 211 4.86 4.76 22.26
N SER A 212 4.79 5.62 23.26
CA SER A 212 4.62 5.23 24.67
C SER A 212 3.26 4.62 24.98
N GLU A 213 2.19 5.07 24.30
CA GLU A 213 0.86 4.47 24.45
C GLU A 213 0.80 3.10 23.76
N ILE A 214 1.43 2.97 22.59
CA ILE A 214 1.59 1.68 21.89
C ILE A 214 2.30 0.68 22.81
N ALA A 215 3.43 1.06 23.40
CA ALA A 215 4.19 0.22 24.33
C ALA A 215 3.36 -0.18 25.55
N SER A 216 2.57 0.75 26.13
CA SER A 216 1.70 0.47 27.26
C SER A 216 0.56 -0.52 26.93
N VAL A 217 -0.02 -0.42 25.73
CA VAL A 217 -1.03 -1.39 25.27
C VAL A 217 -0.42 -2.78 25.18
N ILE A 218 0.78 -2.90 24.64
CA ILE A 218 1.52 -4.17 24.52
C ILE A 218 1.84 -4.73 25.88
N GLU A 219 2.40 -3.94 26.80
CA GLU A 219 2.72 -4.37 28.16
C GLU A 219 1.49 -4.85 28.93
N SER A 220 0.35 -4.17 28.77
CA SER A 220 -0.91 -4.58 29.41
C SER A 220 -1.52 -5.85 28.84
N THR A 221 -1.02 -6.31 27.68
CA THR A 221 -1.40 -7.57 27.05
C THR A 221 -0.42 -8.61 27.49
N GLN A 222 -0.78 -9.40 28.52
CA GLN A 222 0.10 -10.41 29.11
C GLN A 222 0.42 -11.52 28.10
N PHE A 223 1.60 -11.45 27.50
CA PHE A 223 2.13 -12.51 26.64
C PHE A 223 2.64 -13.65 27.53
N GLY A 224 1.99 -14.80 27.49
CA GLY A 224 2.54 -16.00 28.08
C GLY A 224 2.15 -16.35 29.53
N SER A 225 1.11 -15.75 30.08
CA SER A 225 0.46 -16.31 31.28
C SER A 225 -0.32 -17.57 30.89
N ASN A 226 0.33 -18.71 30.99
CA ASN A 226 -0.16 -20.11 31.04
C ASN A 226 -0.64 -20.82 29.77
N ASP A 227 -1.11 -20.16 28.67
CA ASP A 227 -1.76 -20.90 27.59
C ASP A 227 -0.98 -20.96 26.26
N GLY A 228 0.08 -20.15 26.10
CA GLY A 228 0.83 -20.14 24.83
C GLY A 228 0.00 -19.71 23.60
N ASP A 229 -1.17 -19.07 23.80
CA ASP A 229 -2.06 -18.63 22.71
C ASP A 229 -1.59 -17.30 22.11
N VAL A 230 -0.55 -17.39 21.30
CA VAL A 230 0.08 -16.24 20.61
C VAL A 230 -0.80 -15.67 19.49
N ASP A 231 -1.70 -16.48 18.90
CA ASP A 231 -2.67 -16.02 17.92
C ASP A 231 -3.69 -15.06 18.56
N ASN A 232 -4.22 -15.41 19.72
CA ASN A 232 -5.10 -14.54 20.47
C ASN A 232 -4.38 -13.30 20.99
N ALA A 233 -3.11 -13.42 21.39
CA ALA A 233 -2.30 -12.31 21.87
C ALA A 233 -2.06 -11.26 20.78
N THR A 234 -1.63 -11.66 19.58
CA THR A 234 -1.46 -10.76 18.44
C THR A 234 -2.77 -10.09 17.99
N THR A 235 -3.86 -10.87 17.95
CA THR A 235 -5.20 -10.38 17.65
C THR A 235 -5.67 -9.35 18.68
N THR A 236 -5.41 -9.57 19.95
CA THR A 236 -5.78 -8.66 21.05
C THR A 236 -5.00 -7.36 20.99
N VAL A 237 -3.68 -7.41 20.74
CA VAL A 237 -2.86 -6.20 20.56
C VAL A 237 -3.36 -5.38 19.39
N ALA A 238 -3.52 -6.01 18.22
CA ALA A 238 -4.01 -5.33 17.02
C ALA A 238 -5.38 -4.67 17.26
N GLY A 239 -6.30 -5.38 17.91
CA GLY A 239 -7.64 -4.87 18.23
C GLY A 239 -7.62 -3.69 19.21
N ARG A 240 -6.81 -3.75 20.27
CA ARG A 240 -6.69 -2.66 21.25
C ARG A 240 -6.04 -1.41 20.65
N LEU A 241 -4.98 -1.58 19.85
CA LEU A 241 -4.35 -0.46 19.16
C LEU A 241 -5.30 0.19 18.14
N LEU A 242 -6.05 -0.62 17.39
CA LEU A 242 -7.06 -0.14 16.47
C LEU A 242 -8.13 0.69 17.19
N GLN A 243 -8.65 0.17 18.31
CA GLN A 243 -9.65 0.88 19.10
C GLN A 243 -9.10 2.20 19.64
N LEU A 244 -7.90 2.20 20.22
CA LEU A 244 -7.27 3.41 20.76
C LEU A 244 -7.05 4.47 19.66
N ALA A 245 -6.55 4.05 18.49
CA ALA A 245 -6.34 4.95 17.36
C ALA A 245 -7.67 5.54 16.86
N ASP A 246 -8.75 4.74 16.77
CA ASP A 246 -10.08 5.19 16.36
C ASP A 246 -10.70 6.19 17.35
N GLU A 247 -10.57 5.92 18.65
CA GLU A 247 -11.02 6.83 19.71
C GLU A 247 -10.28 8.18 19.63
N ARG A 248 -8.95 8.15 19.43
CA ARG A 248 -8.14 9.35 19.29
C ARG A 248 -8.43 10.10 17.98
N ALA A 249 -8.54 9.39 16.87
CA ALA A 249 -8.85 9.96 15.55
C ALA A 249 -10.21 10.70 15.56
N SER A 250 -11.17 10.17 16.30
CA SER A 250 -12.52 10.76 16.42
C SER A 250 -12.60 11.95 17.39
N ASN A 251 -11.57 12.17 18.22
CA ASN A 251 -11.55 13.22 19.23
C ASN A 251 -10.83 14.48 18.74
N THR A 252 -11.59 15.53 18.43
CA THR A 252 -11.10 16.78 17.87
C THR A 252 -10.22 17.62 18.81
N VAL A 253 -10.12 17.24 20.08
CA VAL A 253 -9.30 17.91 21.10
C VAL A 253 -8.23 16.99 21.70
N ALA A 254 -8.06 15.78 21.15
CA ALA A 254 -7.05 14.85 21.63
C ALA A 254 -5.64 15.40 21.42
N ASP A 255 -4.77 15.20 22.40
CA ASP A 255 -3.33 15.37 22.22
C ASP A 255 -2.81 14.14 21.46
N THR A 256 -2.39 14.36 20.23
CA THR A 256 -1.89 13.30 19.33
C THR A 256 -0.57 13.71 18.71
N PRO A 257 0.24 12.75 18.18
CA PRO A 257 1.46 13.07 17.46
C PRO A 257 1.20 14.09 16.34
N ARG A 258 0.14 13.89 15.56
CA ARG A 258 -0.25 14.78 14.45
C ARG A 258 -0.62 16.19 14.94
N ALA A 259 -1.40 16.29 16.02
CA ALA A 259 -1.75 17.57 16.60
C ALA A 259 -0.51 18.37 17.01
N ARG A 260 0.47 17.71 17.66
CA ARG A 260 1.74 18.34 18.03
C ARG A 260 2.58 18.75 16.83
N GLU A 261 2.59 17.96 15.77
CA GLU A 261 3.28 18.28 14.52
C GLU A 261 2.68 19.53 13.84
N LEU A 262 1.35 19.60 13.75
CA LEU A 262 0.63 20.76 13.23
C LEU A 262 0.93 22.05 13.99
N VAL A 263 1.05 21.99 15.32
CA VAL A 263 1.44 23.14 16.15
C VAL A 263 2.86 23.58 15.79
N LYS A 264 3.83 22.66 15.73
CA LYS A 264 5.21 22.97 15.35
C LYS A 264 5.31 23.60 13.96
N GLU A 265 4.51 23.10 13.00
CA GLU A 265 4.51 23.66 11.64
C GLU A 265 3.95 25.07 11.57
N ARG A 266 2.89 25.36 12.35
CA ARG A 266 2.34 26.72 12.50
C ARG A 266 3.33 27.69 13.12
N GLU A 267 4.14 27.23 14.07
CA GLU A 267 5.17 28.06 14.72
C GLU A 267 6.32 28.45 13.78
N LYS A 268 6.61 27.64 12.76
CA LYS A 268 7.62 27.94 11.72
C LYS A 268 7.16 29.04 10.76
N GLN A 269 5.86 29.33 10.67
CA GLN A 269 5.35 30.39 9.79
C GLN A 269 5.63 31.79 10.39
N PRO A 270 6.18 32.75 9.61
CA PRO A 270 6.54 34.05 10.11
C PRO A 270 5.29 34.78 10.64
N LYS A 271 5.32 35.12 11.94
CA LYS A 271 4.31 35.97 12.56
C LYS A 271 4.45 37.41 12.01
N GLY A 272 3.53 37.82 11.12
CA GLY A 272 3.35 39.23 10.79
C GLY A 272 3.86 39.65 9.41
N GLY A 273 3.01 39.57 8.43
CA GLY A 273 2.97 40.42 7.26
C GLY A 273 1.50 40.66 6.88
N PRO A 274 1.09 41.84 6.38
CA PRO A 274 -0.27 42.05 5.94
C PRO A 274 -0.57 41.05 4.83
N MET A 275 -1.65 40.30 4.96
CA MET A 275 -2.13 39.33 3.96
C MET A 275 -2.32 40.01 2.61
N ARG A 276 -1.29 40.09 1.79
CA ARG A 276 -1.44 40.30 0.35
C ARG A 276 -1.78 38.93 -0.28
N GLY A 277 -3.02 38.75 -0.57
CA GLY A 277 -3.71 37.89 -1.56
C GLY A 277 -3.13 36.56 -2.07
N GLY A 278 -2.15 35.95 -1.39
CA GLY A 278 -1.55 34.68 -1.86
C GLY A 278 -1.47 33.57 -0.80
N GLY A 279 -1.52 33.91 0.48
CA GLY A 279 -1.33 32.92 1.57
C GLY A 279 -2.58 32.13 1.95
N ALA A 280 -3.77 32.64 1.65
CA ALA A 280 -5.02 31.93 1.91
C ALA A 280 -5.21 30.69 1.01
N GLY A 281 -4.52 30.64 -0.12
CA GLY A 281 -4.51 29.46 -1.02
C GLY A 281 -3.69 28.31 -0.48
N LEU A 282 -2.55 28.60 0.20
CA LEU A 282 -1.67 27.56 0.73
C LEU A 282 -2.29 26.85 1.94
N LEU A 283 -2.94 27.61 2.85
CA LEU A 283 -3.65 27.04 4.00
C LEU A 283 -4.94 26.29 3.60
N ARG A 284 -5.61 26.74 2.53
CA ARG A 284 -6.72 25.98 1.94
C ARG A 284 -6.24 24.72 1.21
N GLY A 285 -5.04 24.74 0.62
CA GLY A 285 -4.39 23.55 0.05
C GLY A 285 -4.03 22.52 1.11
N LEU A 286 -3.49 22.94 2.24
CA LEU A 286 -3.12 22.05 3.36
C LEU A 286 -4.34 21.42 4.04
N ALA A 287 -5.49 22.08 4.05
CA ALA A 287 -6.74 21.53 4.58
C ALA A 287 -7.45 20.59 3.57
N ASN A 288 -7.13 20.69 2.28
CA ASN A 288 -7.81 19.94 1.22
C ASN A 288 -7.02 18.73 0.70
N PHE A 289 -5.73 18.55 1.07
CA PHE A 289 -4.95 17.37 0.68
C PHE A 289 -5.15 16.18 1.64
N GLY A 290 -5.70 16.39 2.83
CA GLY A 290 -6.21 15.34 3.71
C GLY A 290 -7.70 15.11 3.46
N GLY A 291 -8.06 14.33 2.46
CA GLY A 291 -9.38 13.79 2.13
C GLY A 291 -10.62 14.53 2.62
N SER A 292 -11.38 15.04 1.67
CA SER A 292 -12.78 15.42 1.70
C SER A 292 -13.15 16.91 1.81
N ASN A 293 -13.69 17.41 0.67
CA ASN A 293 -14.64 18.53 0.64
C ASN A 293 -15.73 18.36 1.71
N SER A 294 -15.61 19.07 2.85
CA SER A 294 -16.78 19.45 3.61
C SER A 294 -17.14 20.88 3.22
N SER A 295 -18.10 20.97 2.31
CA SER A 295 -18.84 22.19 2.08
C SER A 295 -19.57 22.58 3.36
N ASN A 296 -19.28 23.78 3.83
CA ASN A 296 -20.09 24.69 4.61
C ASN A 296 -20.30 24.46 6.10
N ASN A 297 -19.92 25.50 6.79
CA ASN A 297 -20.35 25.96 8.10
C ASN A 297 -19.74 25.23 9.30
N ASP A 298 -18.49 25.58 9.59
CA ASP A 298 -18.14 25.89 10.99
C ASP A 298 -17.05 26.96 10.98
N SER A 299 -17.52 28.17 11.02
CA SER A 299 -16.76 29.38 11.27
C SER A 299 -16.35 29.42 12.74
N GLU A 300 -15.11 29.83 12.96
CA GLU A 300 -14.65 30.50 14.17
C GLU A 300 -14.63 29.70 15.47
N ASN A 301 -13.63 28.80 15.60
CA ASN A 301 -12.87 28.74 16.84
C ASN A 301 -11.48 28.14 16.59
N GLY A 302 -10.46 28.96 16.79
CA GLY A 302 -9.06 28.62 16.59
C GLY A 302 -8.51 27.66 17.64
N GLY A 303 -8.69 26.38 17.41
CA GLY A 303 -8.15 25.31 18.23
C GLY A 303 -7.78 24.12 17.35
N GLY A 304 -6.69 24.22 16.61
CA GLY A 304 -6.26 23.15 15.71
C GLY A 304 -5.38 22.13 16.42
N GLY A 305 -5.92 21.39 17.35
CA GLY A 305 -5.33 20.21 17.94
C GLY A 305 -6.41 19.14 18.01
N GLY A 306 -6.16 17.94 17.49
CA GLY A 306 -7.12 16.86 17.53
C GLY A 306 -6.63 15.65 16.73
N GLY A 307 -7.36 14.55 16.82
CA GLY A 307 -7.09 13.36 16.04
C GLY A 307 -7.31 13.57 14.54
N LYS A 308 -6.55 12.84 13.72
CA LYS A 308 -6.72 12.76 12.27
C LYS A 308 -7.58 11.55 11.94
N GLN A 309 -8.75 11.78 11.36
CA GLN A 309 -9.58 10.68 10.85
C GLN A 309 -9.00 10.18 9.52
N ASP A 310 -8.57 8.93 9.51
CA ASP A 310 -8.06 8.23 8.32
C ASP A 310 -8.43 6.75 8.36
N ASP A 311 -8.05 6.00 7.34
CA ASP A 311 -7.97 4.55 7.42
C ASP A 311 -6.92 4.17 8.48
N ILE A 312 -7.15 3.11 9.22
CA ILE A 312 -6.23 2.63 10.25
C ILE A 312 -5.93 1.17 9.97
N THR A 313 -4.68 0.86 9.68
CA THR A 313 -4.26 -0.51 9.43
C THR A 313 -3.02 -0.86 10.23
N ILE A 314 -3.08 -2.00 10.92
CA ILE A 314 -2.06 -2.44 11.88
C ILE A 314 -1.80 -3.93 11.63
N VAL A 315 -0.53 -4.29 11.48
CA VAL A 315 -0.07 -5.68 11.45
C VAL A 315 0.88 -5.90 12.62
N VAL A 316 0.59 -6.89 13.43
CA VAL A 316 1.35 -7.25 14.62
C VAL A 316 2.11 -8.54 14.35
N GLY A 317 3.41 -8.55 14.58
CA GLY A 317 4.24 -9.75 14.67
C GLY A 317 4.72 -9.95 16.11
N LEU A 318 4.64 -11.17 16.61
CA LEU A 318 5.08 -11.56 17.96
C LEU A 318 6.12 -12.67 17.85
N VAL A 319 7.31 -12.42 18.38
CA VAL A 319 8.36 -13.44 18.53
C VAL A 319 8.02 -14.36 19.70
N SER A 320 8.01 -15.67 19.47
CA SER A 320 7.54 -16.66 20.44
C SER A 320 8.48 -17.84 20.54
N ASP A 321 8.38 -18.60 21.63
CA ASP A 321 8.99 -19.92 21.75
C ASP A 321 8.19 -20.90 20.89
N LYS A 322 8.79 -21.34 19.78
CA LYS A 322 8.14 -22.22 18.79
C LYS A 322 7.71 -23.55 19.41
N ASN A 323 8.57 -24.16 20.23
CA ASN A 323 8.28 -25.46 20.82
C ASN A 323 7.09 -25.40 21.80
N ARG A 324 6.90 -24.25 22.44
CA ARG A 324 5.81 -24.03 23.40
C ARG A 324 4.50 -23.62 22.74
N CYS A 325 4.56 -22.93 21.59
CA CYS A 325 3.42 -22.27 20.97
C CYS A 325 3.07 -22.80 19.59
N GLU A 326 3.59 -23.96 19.15
CA GLU A 326 3.52 -24.43 17.76
C GLU A 326 2.09 -24.48 17.20
N GLU A 327 1.12 -24.98 17.95
CA GLU A 327 -0.28 -25.07 17.51
C GLU A 327 -0.88 -23.67 17.29
N SER A 328 -0.65 -22.73 18.20
CA SER A 328 -1.12 -21.36 18.09
C SER A 328 -0.41 -20.58 16.95
N LEU A 329 0.87 -20.87 16.72
CA LEU A 329 1.62 -20.33 15.57
C LEU A 329 1.04 -20.81 14.24
N ARG A 330 0.68 -22.12 14.15
CA ARG A 330 0.01 -22.68 12.94
C ARG A 330 -1.34 -22.03 12.70
N LYS A 331 -2.14 -21.83 13.74
CA LYS A 331 -3.43 -21.15 13.66
C LYS A 331 -3.28 -19.70 13.19
N SER A 332 -2.31 -18.97 13.73
CA SER A 332 -1.97 -17.61 13.28
C SER A 332 -1.59 -17.59 11.79
N ARG A 333 -0.75 -18.54 11.33
CA ARG A 333 -0.38 -18.70 9.93
C ARG A 333 -1.61 -18.96 9.03
N GLU A 334 -2.51 -19.84 9.43
CA GLU A 334 -3.76 -20.12 8.71
C GLU A 334 -4.63 -18.86 8.58
N GLY A 335 -4.72 -18.06 9.63
CA GLY A 335 -5.39 -16.75 9.61
C GLY A 335 -4.78 -15.80 8.58
N CYS A 336 -3.46 -15.73 8.49
CA CYS A 336 -2.76 -14.91 7.49
C CYS A 336 -3.04 -15.39 6.05
N ILE A 337 -2.97 -16.70 5.80
CA ILE A 337 -3.30 -17.29 4.49
C ILE A 337 -4.73 -16.95 4.10
N SER A 338 -5.69 -17.16 5.01
CA SER A 338 -7.11 -16.86 4.77
C SER A 338 -7.33 -15.40 4.40
N HIS A 339 -6.64 -14.47 5.06
CA HIS A 339 -6.73 -13.04 4.75
C HIS A 339 -6.23 -12.71 3.34
N VAL A 340 -5.07 -13.25 2.94
CA VAL A 340 -4.50 -13.05 1.59
C VAL A 340 -5.45 -13.62 0.52
N GLU A 341 -6.04 -14.80 0.76
CA GLU A 341 -7.01 -15.40 -0.17
C GLU A 341 -8.30 -14.57 -0.29
N GLN A 342 -8.84 -14.07 0.81
CA GLN A 342 -10.02 -13.18 0.81
C GLN A 342 -9.73 -11.90 0.02
N THR A 343 -8.58 -11.29 0.22
CA THR A 343 -8.16 -10.10 -0.52
C THR A 343 -8.01 -10.40 -2.01
N ARG A 344 -7.44 -11.55 -2.37
CA ARG A 344 -7.29 -12.01 -3.76
C ARG A 344 -8.65 -12.21 -4.44
N GLU A 345 -9.59 -12.83 -3.75
CA GLU A 345 -10.95 -13.00 -4.29
C GLU A 345 -11.64 -11.65 -4.52
N MET A 346 -11.52 -10.73 -3.57
CA MET A 346 -12.05 -9.37 -3.71
C MET A 346 -11.46 -8.66 -4.92
N MET A 347 -10.14 -8.79 -5.15
CA MET A 347 -9.41 -8.10 -6.22
C MET A 347 -9.44 -8.82 -7.57
N ARG A 348 -10.01 -10.03 -7.66
CA ARG A 348 -10.09 -10.82 -8.91
C ARG A 348 -10.61 -10.02 -10.11
N PRO A 349 -11.71 -9.24 -10.02
CA PRO A 349 -12.19 -8.45 -11.15
C PRO A 349 -11.20 -7.36 -11.60
N ALA A 350 -10.56 -6.66 -10.65
CA ALA A 350 -9.58 -5.60 -10.94
C ALA A 350 -8.32 -6.18 -11.58
N MET A 351 -7.81 -7.30 -11.06
CA MET A 351 -6.65 -8.01 -11.60
C MET A 351 -6.93 -8.56 -13.00
N ALA A 352 -8.09 -9.12 -13.26
CA ALA A 352 -8.49 -9.58 -14.59
C ALA A 352 -8.55 -8.42 -15.59
N LYS A 353 -9.06 -7.25 -15.18
CA LYS A 353 -9.08 -6.04 -16.01
C LYS A 353 -7.65 -5.53 -16.30
N MET A 354 -6.77 -5.58 -15.30
CA MET A 354 -5.36 -5.22 -15.44
C MET A 354 -4.65 -6.13 -16.44
N GLU A 355 -4.82 -7.44 -16.32
CA GLU A 355 -4.20 -8.42 -17.23
C GLU A 355 -4.69 -8.26 -18.68
N ARG A 356 -5.99 -8.04 -18.89
CA ARG A 356 -6.53 -7.71 -20.21
C ARG A 356 -5.89 -6.45 -20.80
N ARG A 357 -5.69 -5.40 -19.98
CA ARG A 357 -5.00 -4.17 -20.42
C ARG A 357 -3.55 -4.42 -20.80
N LYS A 358 -2.84 -5.25 -20.04
CA LYS A 358 -1.45 -5.65 -20.31
C LYS A 358 -1.35 -6.42 -21.63
N GLN A 359 -2.23 -7.37 -21.87
CA GLN A 359 -2.30 -8.14 -23.12
C GLN A 359 -2.61 -7.27 -24.33
N LEU A 360 -3.56 -6.31 -24.19
CA LEU A 360 -3.87 -5.35 -25.24
C LEU A 360 -2.68 -4.43 -25.55
N ARG A 361 -1.97 -3.95 -24.53
CA ARG A 361 -0.75 -3.13 -24.74
C ARG A 361 0.32 -3.91 -25.48
N ALA A 362 0.60 -5.16 -25.06
CA ALA A 362 1.58 -6.01 -25.72
C ALA A 362 1.22 -6.28 -27.20
N LYS A 363 -0.07 -6.53 -27.50
CA LYS A 363 -0.54 -6.69 -28.89
C LYS A 363 -0.33 -5.42 -29.72
N VAL A 364 -0.62 -4.23 -29.13
CA VAL A 364 -0.44 -2.94 -29.83
C VAL A 364 1.04 -2.62 -30.03
N GLU A 365 1.88 -2.88 -29.04
CA GLU A 365 3.33 -2.66 -29.14
C GLU A 365 3.97 -3.63 -30.16
N GLY A 366 3.57 -4.90 -30.16
CA GLY A 366 4.01 -5.88 -31.16
C GLY A 366 3.63 -5.48 -32.60
N ALA A 367 2.37 -5.08 -32.83
CA ALA A 367 1.92 -4.60 -34.14
C ALA A 367 2.63 -3.31 -34.57
N PHE A 368 3.00 -2.45 -33.62
CA PHE A 368 3.77 -1.23 -33.90
C PHE A 368 5.22 -1.55 -34.29
N THR A 369 5.85 -2.51 -33.63
CA THR A 369 7.22 -2.95 -33.93
C THR A 369 7.29 -3.58 -35.34
N GLU A 370 6.34 -4.44 -35.68
CA GLU A 370 6.22 -5.02 -37.02
C GLU A 370 6.00 -3.95 -38.12
N ALA A 371 5.20 -2.92 -37.82
CA ALA A 371 4.96 -1.82 -38.78
C ALA A 371 6.17 -0.89 -38.99
N VAL A 372 7.06 -0.79 -37.99
CA VAL A 372 8.26 0.08 -38.02
C VAL A 372 9.45 -0.63 -38.64
N GLU A 373 9.60 -1.95 -38.45
CA GLU A 373 10.75 -2.73 -38.93
C GLU A 373 10.68 -3.14 -40.41
N GLY A 374 9.56 -2.88 -41.12
CA GLY A 374 9.48 -2.87 -42.61
C GLY A 374 10.00 -4.13 -43.29
N THR A 375 9.78 -5.31 -42.78
CA THR A 375 10.10 -6.57 -43.46
C THR A 375 8.84 -7.10 -44.18
N PRO A 376 8.85 -7.30 -45.51
CA PRO A 376 7.70 -7.90 -46.16
C PRO A 376 7.63 -9.39 -45.84
N ALA A 377 6.77 -9.77 -44.92
CA ALA A 377 6.46 -11.17 -44.65
C ALA A 377 5.61 -11.71 -45.83
N LYS A 378 6.21 -12.58 -46.64
CA LYS A 378 5.49 -13.53 -47.46
C LYS A 378 5.00 -14.66 -46.58
N THR A 379 3.72 -14.71 -46.28
CA THR A 379 2.97 -15.96 -46.07
C THR A 379 1.50 -15.67 -46.31
N GLU A 380 1.02 -16.14 -47.44
CA GLU A 380 -0.39 -16.39 -47.75
C GLU A 380 -0.88 -17.50 -46.80
N ASP A 381 -2.00 -17.25 -46.13
CA ASP A 381 -2.85 -18.07 -45.29
C ASP A 381 -2.88 -17.67 -43.80
N ALA A 382 -3.22 -16.41 -43.51
CA ALA A 382 -3.78 -16.03 -42.23
C ALA A 382 -5.13 -15.36 -42.48
N LEU A 383 -6.16 -15.87 -41.81
CA LEU A 383 -7.48 -15.24 -41.74
C LEU A 383 -7.29 -13.74 -41.41
N GLU A 384 -7.62 -12.86 -42.36
CA GLU A 384 -7.55 -11.40 -42.20
C GLU A 384 -8.49 -10.96 -41.07
N GLU A 385 -7.93 -10.83 -39.84
CA GLU A 385 -8.62 -10.13 -38.79
C GLU A 385 -8.81 -8.69 -39.16
N GLN A 386 -10.04 -8.27 -39.42
CA GLN A 386 -10.36 -6.91 -39.82
C GLN A 386 -10.07 -5.93 -38.65
N PRO A 387 -9.54 -4.73 -38.96
CA PRO A 387 -9.34 -3.70 -37.93
C PRO A 387 -10.69 -3.25 -37.36
N LEU A 388 -10.71 -2.87 -36.07
CA LEU A 388 -11.92 -2.40 -35.37
C LEU A 388 -12.50 -1.12 -36.00
N PHE A 389 -11.63 -0.28 -36.53
CA PHE A 389 -11.98 0.95 -37.28
C PHE A 389 -11.22 0.95 -38.62
N SER A 390 -11.86 1.35 -39.69
CA SER A 390 -11.18 1.56 -40.96
C SER A 390 -10.15 2.71 -40.85
N ARG A 391 -9.12 2.66 -41.66
CA ARG A 391 -8.09 3.72 -41.70
C ARG A 391 -8.68 5.10 -42.01
N GLU A 392 -9.70 5.16 -42.86
CA GLU A 392 -10.40 6.37 -43.22
C GLU A 392 -11.21 6.93 -42.06
N GLU A 393 -11.90 6.10 -41.28
CA GLU A 393 -12.62 6.51 -40.09
C GLU A 393 -11.68 7.09 -39.00
N VAL A 394 -10.54 6.47 -38.78
CA VAL A 394 -9.54 6.95 -37.81
C VAL A 394 -8.91 8.28 -38.25
N GLU A 395 -8.69 8.47 -39.57
CA GLU A 395 -8.15 9.71 -40.09
C GLU A 395 -9.13 10.90 -39.98
N GLN A 396 -10.43 10.65 -40.01
CA GLN A 396 -11.47 11.67 -39.82
C GLN A 396 -11.79 12.01 -38.38
N MET A 397 -11.32 11.20 -37.41
CA MET A 397 -11.55 11.46 -35.98
C MET A 397 -10.74 12.66 -35.48
N ASP A 398 -11.39 13.55 -34.76
CA ASP A 398 -10.71 14.61 -34.03
C ASP A 398 -9.98 14.07 -32.79
N LYS A 399 -9.17 14.92 -32.11
CA LYS A 399 -8.37 14.54 -30.99
C LYS A 399 -9.21 14.09 -29.77
N ALA A 400 -10.41 14.66 -29.59
CA ALA A 400 -11.30 14.33 -28.48
C ALA A 400 -11.90 12.93 -28.68
N ARG A 401 -12.38 12.64 -29.89
CA ARG A 401 -12.93 11.33 -30.23
C ARG A 401 -11.87 10.23 -30.21
N LEU A 402 -10.66 10.49 -30.72
CA LEU A 402 -9.54 9.55 -30.65
C LEU A 402 -9.19 9.17 -29.19
N ARG A 403 -9.23 10.14 -28.28
CA ARG A 403 -8.99 9.89 -26.87
C ARG A 403 -10.11 9.08 -26.25
N SER A 404 -11.36 9.41 -26.52
CA SER A 404 -12.54 8.70 -26.01
C SER A 404 -12.55 7.23 -26.44
N GLU A 405 -12.26 6.96 -27.72
CA GLU A 405 -12.21 5.58 -28.24
C GLU A 405 -11.04 4.78 -27.64
N LEU A 406 -9.85 5.40 -27.53
CA LEU A 406 -8.69 4.78 -26.89
C LEU A 406 -8.94 4.53 -25.40
N GLU A 407 -9.63 5.43 -24.71
CA GLU A 407 -10.01 5.27 -23.32
C GLU A 407 -11.01 4.14 -23.13
N ALA A 408 -12.02 4.05 -23.99
CA ALA A 408 -12.98 2.95 -24.00
C ALA A 408 -12.31 1.57 -24.21
N LEU A 409 -11.21 1.55 -24.97
CA LEU A 409 -10.39 0.36 -25.21
C LEU A 409 -9.30 0.15 -24.13
N GLY A 410 -9.20 1.04 -23.14
CA GLY A 410 -8.19 1.00 -22.10
C GLY A 410 -6.77 1.31 -22.57
N LEU A 411 -6.62 2.00 -23.69
CA LEU A 411 -5.35 2.33 -24.33
C LEU A 411 -4.86 3.73 -23.93
N PRO A 412 -3.54 4.00 -23.98
CA PRO A 412 -2.99 5.31 -23.63
C PRO A 412 -3.56 6.44 -24.49
N THR A 413 -4.11 7.49 -23.86
CA THR A 413 -4.74 8.65 -24.51
C THR A 413 -3.81 9.86 -24.65
N SER A 414 -2.54 9.74 -24.22
CA SER A 414 -1.54 10.80 -24.31
C SER A 414 -0.81 10.81 -25.66
N GLY A 415 -0.46 11.99 -26.16
CA GLY A 415 0.34 12.15 -27.38
C GLY A 415 -0.24 13.10 -28.42
N ARG A 416 0.49 13.24 -29.54
CA ARG A 416 0.05 13.99 -30.71
C ARG A 416 -1.04 13.21 -31.47
N VAL A 417 -1.86 13.89 -32.26
CA VAL A 417 -2.98 13.30 -33.02
C VAL A 417 -2.55 12.11 -33.87
N GLU A 418 -1.42 12.23 -34.56
CA GLU A 418 -0.88 11.16 -35.41
C GLU A 418 -0.61 9.89 -34.64
N ARG A 419 -0.06 10.01 -33.41
CA ARG A 419 0.23 8.88 -32.54
C ARG A 419 -1.05 8.23 -31.98
N LEU A 420 -2.08 9.02 -31.71
CA LEU A 420 -3.39 8.52 -31.26
C LEU A 420 -4.09 7.76 -32.40
N ARG A 421 -4.01 8.26 -33.63
CA ARG A 421 -4.54 7.60 -34.84
C ARG A 421 -3.87 6.26 -35.11
N LEU A 422 -2.53 6.19 -34.99
CA LEU A 422 -1.78 4.96 -35.15
C LEU A 422 -2.17 3.90 -34.13
N ARG A 423 -2.36 4.29 -32.87
CA ARG A 423 -2.81 3.37 -31.81
C ARG A 423 -4.19 2.82 -32.09
N LEU A 424 -5.14 3.65 -32.48
CA LEU A 424 -6.52 3.23 -32.74
C LEU A 424 -6.62 2.35 -33.99
N ALA A 425 -5.87 2.68 -35.06
CA ALA A 425 -5.82 1.90 -36.30
C ALA A 425 -5.21 0.49 -36.11
N ALA A 426 -4.39 0.29 -35.08
CA ALA A 426 -3.76 -0.99 -34.77
C ALA A 426 -4.69 -1.95 -34.00
N VAL A 427 -5.87 -1.51 -33.56
CA VAL A 427 -6.83 -2.36 -32.82
C VAL A 427 -7.62 -3.22 -33.78
N LYS A 428 -7.52 -4.54 -33.63
CA LYS A 428 -8.26 -5.53 -34.43
C LYS A 428 -9.59 -5.92 -33.77
N GLN A 429 -10.57 -6.29 -34.55
CA GLN A 429 -11.85 -6.81 -34.06
C GLN A 429 -11.64 -8.16 -33.36
N ASP A 430 -12.26 -8.32 -32.20
CA ASP A 430 -12.30 -9.61 -31.50
C ASP A 430 -13.44 -10.45 -32.12
N PRO A 431 -13.15 -11.58 -32.81
CA PRO A 431 -14.19 -12.34 -33.50
C PRO A 431 -15.25 -12.95 -32.58
N GLU A 432 -14.96 -13.11 -31.28
CA GLU A 432 -15.91 -13.63 -30.29
C GLU A 432 -16.81 -12.56 -29.64
N GLY A 433 -16.43 -11.27 -29.70
CA GLY A 433 -17.21 -10.18 -29.11
C GLY A 433 -18.38 -9.68 -29.98
N ALA A 434 -18.41 -10.00 -31.25
CA ALA A 434 -19.43 -9.52 -32.20
C ALA A 434 -20.80 -10.24 -32.06
N SER A 435 -20.86 -11.41 -31.42
CA SER A 435 -22.09 -12.20 -31.33
C SER A 435 -23.07 -11.71 -30.26
N SER A 436 -22.66 -10.92 -29.28
CA SER A 436 -23.52 -10.51 -28.16
C SER A 436 -24.10 -9.09 -28.25
N LYS A 437 -23.59 -8.22 -29.12
CA LYS A 437 -24.10 -6.85 -29.29
C LYS A 437 -25.03 -6.62 -30.50
N GLY A 438 -25.19 -7.60 -31.37
CA GLY A 438 -26.02 -7.51 -32.59
C GLY A 438 -27.53 -7.67 -32.35
N GLN A 439 -27.99 -8.06 -31.17
CA GLN A 439 -29.42 -8.31 -30.93
C GLN A 439 -30.16 -7.23 -30.10
N GLN A 440 -29.47 -6.27 -29.51
CA GLN A 440 -30.13 -5.21 -28.72
C GLN A 440 -30.44 -3.89 -29.50
N SER A 441 -29.78 -3.61 -30.62
CA SER A 441 -30.01 -2.36 -31.36
C SER A 441 -31.08 -2.42 -32.47
N ARG A 442 -31.72 -3.58 -32.70
CA ARG A 442 -32.80 -3.75 -33.67
C ARG A 442 -34.22 -3.71 -33.11
N LYS A 443 -34.41 -3.44 -31.82
CA LYS A 443 -35.76 -3.37 -31.18
C LYS A 443 -36.22 -1.95 -30.82
N GLU A 444 -35.47 -0.91 -31.05
CA GLU A 444 -35.86 0.46 -30.68
C GLU A 444 -36.10 1.41 -31.90
N SER A 445 -36.05 0.91 -33.13
CA SER A 445 -36.39 1.74 -34.30
C SER A 445 -37.69 1.35 -35.02
N SER A 446 -38.62 0.70 -34.30
CA SER A 446 -39.99 0.50 -34.79
C SER A 446 -41.00 0.52 -33.66
N LYS A 447 -41.23 1.72 -33.11
CA LYS A 447 -42.52 2.17 -32.53
C LYS A 447 -42.55 3.70 -32.56
#